data_62d4bd26a72a7e7615f7f057b2e45747
#
_entry.id   62d4bd26a72a7e7615f7f057b2e45747
#
_cell.length_a   1.000
_cell.length_b   1.000
_cell.length_c   1.000
_cell.angle_alpha   90.00
_cell.angle_beta   90.00
_cell.angle_gamma   90.00
#
_symmetry.space_group_name_H-M   'P 1'
#
loop_
_entity.id
_entity.type
_entity.pdbx_description
1 polymer ?
#
loop_
_entity_poly.entity_id
_entity_poly.type
_entity_poly.pdbx_seq_one_letter_code
_entity_poly.pdbx_strand_id
1 'polypeptide(L)'
;MYISRYAVNSWGVFYLEAQKGYSTLDASFIISISSVCGIVGSVFSGWISDRFFKSSRNVPALVFGLMNVVSLCLFLLVPGTNFWLDVTAMVLFGLGIGVLICFLGGLMAVDIAPKAAAGAALGVVGIASYIGAGLQDIMNGVLIEGNKTMVNGVEVYDFTYVNCFWIGSAIASVLLTLLVWNAKRNED
;
A
#
# COMPACT_ATOMS: atom_id res chain seq x y z
N MET A 1 5.74 0.66 -0.33
CA MET A 1 4.53 1.39 0.09
C MET A 1 3.72 1.90 -1.11
N TYR A 2 4.22 2.85 -1.93
CA TYR A 2 3.47 3.38 -3.09
C TYR A 2 3.09 2.30 -4.11
N ILE A 3 3.98 1.36 -4.39
CA ILE A 3 3.70 0.21 -5.26
C ILE A 3 2.44 -0.53 -4.79
N SER A 4 2.38 -0.95 -3.53
CA SER A 4 1.22 -1.68 -2.97
C SER A 4 -0.06 -0.84 -3.01
N ARG A 5 0.03 0.47 -2.71
CA ARG A 5 -1.11 1.38 -2.75
C ARG A 5 -1.70 1.50 -4.15
N TYR A 6 -0.86 1.81 -5.14
CA TYR A 6 -1.32 1.99 -6.51
C TYR A 6 -1.77 0.67 -7.13
N ALA A 7 -1.11 -0.45 -6.78
CA ALA A 7 -1.54 -1.78 -7.21
C ALA A 7 -3.00 -2.05 -6.82
N VAL A 8 -3.34 -1.87 -5.55
CA VAL A 8 -4.72 -2.07 -5.07
C VAL A 8 -5.69 -1.06 -5.69
N ASN A 9 -5.31 0.21 -5.81
CA ASN A 9 -6.20 1.23 -6.36
C ASN A 9 -6.45 1.07 -7.86
N SER A 10 -5.43 0.71 -8.65
CA SER A 10 -5.56 0.58 -10.11
C SER A 10 -6.12 -0.77 -10.54
N TRP A 11 -5.73 -1.85 -9.86
CA TRP A 11 -6.03 -3.21 -10.28
C TRP A 11 -6.93 -3.99 -9.32
N GLY A 12 -7.23 -3.45 -8.14
CA GLY A 12 -7.99 -4.15 -7.10
C GLY A 12 -9.42 -4.49 -7.51
N VAL A 13 -10.10 -3.61 -8.25
CA VAL A 13 -11.45 -3.89 -8.78
C VAL A 13 -11.39 -5.05 -9.76
N PHE A 14 -10.49 -5.00 -10.73
CA PHE A 14 -10.30 -6.06 -11.71
C PHE A 14 -9.92 -7.40 -11.04
N TYR A 15 -9.06 -7.37 -10.02
CA TYR A 15 -8.72 -8.55 -9.24
C TYR A 15 -9.94 -9.18 -8.54
N LEU A 16 -10.78 -8.36 -7.91
CA LEU A 16 -11.99 -8.83 -7.24
C LEU A 16 -12.99 -9.44 -8.23
N GLU A 17 -13.15 -8.83 -9.39
CA GLU A 17 -14.05 -9.34 -10.44
C GLU A 17 -13.52 -10.65 -11.04
N ALA A 18 -12.29 -10.65 -11.53
CA ALA A 18 -11.72 -11.76 -12.29
C ALA A 18 -11.34 -12.96 -11.40
N GLN A 19 -10.79 -12.72 -10.20
CA GLN A 19 -10.28 -13.77 -9.32
C GLN A 19 -11.30 -14.24 -8.28
N LYS A 20 -12.08 -13.30 -7.71
CA LYS A 20 -13.02 -13.61 -6.63
C LYS A 20 -14.49 -13.65 -7.09
N GLY A 21 -14.81 -13.22 -8.31
CA GLY A 21 -16.15 -13.28 -8.87
C GLY A 21 -17.14 -12.26 -8.29
N TYR A 22 -16.64 -11.13 -7.76
CA TYR A 22 -17.51 -10.05 -7.30
C TYR A 22 -18.17 -9.31 -8.46
N SER A 23 -19.33 -8.70 -8.21
CA SER A 23 -19.89 -7.70 -9.13
C SER A 23 -19.01 -6.43 -9.13
N THR A 24 -19.04 -5.67 -10.24
CA THR A 24 -18.30 -4.38 -10.34
C THR A 24 -18.69 -3.42 -9.22
N LEU A 25 -19.94 -3.41 -8.80
CA LEU A 25 -20.43 -2.56 -7.70
C LEU A 25 -19.80 -2.96 -6.37
N ASP A 26 -19.83 -4.25 -6.02
CA ASP A 26 -19.27 -4.73 -4.75
C ASP A 26 -17.75 -4.56 -4.73
N ALA A 27 -17.07 -4.89 -5.83
CA ALA A 27 -15.64 -4.70 -5.96
C ALA A 27 -15.22 -3.23 -5.78
N SER A 28 -15.93 -2.33 -6.46
CA SER A 28 -15.69 -0.88 -6.34
C SER A 28 -15.98 -0.36 -4.93
N PHE A 29 -17.02 -0.87 -4.27
CA PHE A 29 -17.34 -0.52 -2.88
C PHE A 29 -16.23 -0.96 -1.94
N ILE A 30 -15.76 -2.21 -2.02
CA ILE A 30 -14.69 -2.76 -1.20
C ILE A 30 -13.41 -1.93 -1.34
N ILE A 31 -13.00 -1.61 -2.57
CA ILE A 31 -11.79 -0.80 -2.82
C ILE A 31 -11.97 0.64 -2.32
N SER A 32 -13.14 1.24 -2.49
CA SER A 32 -13.42 2.61 -2.03
C SER A 32 -13.29 2.76 -0.52
N ILE A 33 -13.63 1.74 0.26
CA ILE A 33 -13.47 1.73 1.72
C ILE A 33 -12.00 1.98 2.08
N SER A 34 -11.05 1.38 1.36
CA SER A 34 -9.62 1.59 1.63
C SER A 34 -9.21 3.06 1.49
N SER A 35 -9.77 3.77 0.52
CA SER A 35 -9.51 5.19 0.30
C SER A 35 -10.06 6.06 1.43
N VAL A 36 -11.29 5.80 1.87
CA VAL A 36 -11.90 6.51 3.01
C VAL A 36 -11.12 6.26 4.30
N CYS A 37 -10.79 5.00 4.59
CA CYS A 37 -9.97 4.64 5.74
C CYS A 37 -8.56 5.22 5.65
N GLY A 38 -8.00 5.39 4.44
CA GLY A 38 -6.72 6.05 4.21
C GLY A 38 -6.73 7.53 4.63
N ILE A 39 -7.82 8.25 4.34
CA ILE A 39 -8.00 9.63 4.82
C ILE A 39 -8.00 9.66 6.35
N VAL A 40 -8.78 8.77 6.98
CA VAL A 40 -8.83 8.65 8.45
C VAL A 40 -7.44 8.36 9.01
N GLY A 41 -6.74 7.37 8.46
CA GLY A 41 -5.37 7.03 8.88
C GLY A 41 -4.41 8.21 8.76
N SER A 42 -4.48 8.98 7.67
CA SER A 42 -3.64 10.15 7.45
C SER A 42 -3.92 11.27 8.47
N VAL A 43 -5.20 11.60 8.72
CA VAL A 43 -5.61 12.65 9.66
C VAL A 43 -5.16 12.32 11.09
N PHE A 44 -5.35 11.07 11.51
CA PHE A 44 -5.01 10.64 12.87
C PHE A 44 -3.55 10.21 13.05
N SER A 45 -2.74 10.17 11.98
CA SER A 45 -1.35 9.70 12.03
C SER A 45 -0.48 10.46 13.04
N GLY A 46 -0.59 11.80 13.07
CA GLY A 46 0.14 12.64 14.01
C GLY A 46 -0.25 12.34 15.47
N TRP A 47 -1.54 12.31 15.75
CA TRP A 47 -2.06 12.00 17.07
C TRP A 47 -1.65 10.59 17.56
N ILE A 48 -1.71 9.59 16.68
CA ILE A 48 -1.26 8.23 16.97
C ILE A 48 0.22 8.22 17.34
N SER A 49 1.07 8.92 16.57
CA SER A 49 2.51 9.02 16.83
C SER A 49 2.79 9.65 18.18
N ASP A 50 2.15 10.78 18.48
CA ASP A 50 2.42 11.55 19.69
C ASP A 50 1.90 10.83 20.94
N ARG A 51 0.73 10.22 20.86
CA ARG A 51 0.07 9.56 22.00
C ARG A 51 0.69 8.21 22.36
N PHE A 52 0.99 7.38 21.35
CA PHE A 52 1.41 5.99 21.56
C PHE A 52 2.90 5.75 21.36
N PHE A 53 3.56 6.58 20.56
CA PHE A 53 4.95 6.32 20.16
C PHE A 53 5.93 7.44 20.54
N LYS A 54 5.54 8.33 21.45
CA LYS A 54 6.38 9.43 21.97
C LYS A 54 7.06 10.24 20.84
N SER A 55 6.28 10.58 19.80
CA SER A 55 6.74 11.29 18.60
C SER A 55 7.84 10.56 17.80
N SER A 56 8.07 9.26 18.04
CA SER A 56 8.95 8.48 17.17
C SER A 56 8.25 8.20 15.85
N ARG A 57 8.99 8.20 14.72
CA ARG A 57 8.42 7.93 13.40
C ARG A 57 8.66 6.49 12.94
N ASN A 58 9.74 5.89 13.39
CA ASN A 58 10.18 4.57 12.95
C ASN A 58 9.28 3.44 13.45
N VAL A 59 8.88 3.50 14.72
CA VAL A 59 8.04 2.44 15.32
C VAL A 59 6.66 2.38 14.67
N PRO A 60 5.89 3.48 14.56
CA PRO A 60 4.62 3.44 13.85
C PRO A 60 4.76 3.06 12.38
N ALA A 61 5.81 3.50 11.68
CA ALA A 61 6.06 3.09 10.30
C ALA A 61 6.23 1.57 10.18
N LEU A 62 6.92 0.93 11.13
CA LEU A 62 7.06 -0.52 11.17
C LEU A 62 5.73 -1.23 11.49
N VAL A 63 5.01 -0.78 12.53
CA VAL A 63 3.73 -1.39 12.95
C VAL A 63 2.68 -1.32 11.83
N PHE A 64 2.50 -0.14 11.24
CA PHE A 64 1.55 0.04 10.15
C PHE A 64 2.02 -0.59 8.83
N GLY A 65 3.34 -0.71 8.63
CA GLY A 65 3.93 -1.49 7.54
C GLY A 65 3.60 -2.98 7.65
N LEU A 66 3.76 -3.56 8.84
CA LEU A 66 3.38 -4.96 9.10
C LEU A 66 1.85 -5.15 8.97
N MET A 67 1.05 -4.22 9.48
CA MET A 67 -0.40 -4.24 9.31
C MET A 67 -0.79 -4.24 7.82
N ASN A 68 -0.10 -3.47 7.00
CA ASN A 68 -0.29 -3.44 5.55
C ASN A 68 0.03 -4.79 4.90
N VAL A 69 1.13 -5.45 5.28
CA VAL A 69 1.47 -6.81 4.78
C VAL A 69 0.39 -7.80 5.17
N VAL A 70 -0.04 -7.81 6.44
CA VAL A 70 -1.09 -8.72 6.92
C VAL A 70 -2.41 -8.49 6.18
N SER A 71 -2.80 -7.24 5.97
CA SER A 71 -4.04 -6.91 5.25
C SER A 71 -4.00 -7.38 3.79
N LEU A 72 -2.86 -7.23 3.09
CA LEU A 72 -2.68 -7.76 1.75
C LEU A 72 -2.71 -9.30 1.72
N CYS A 73 -2.09 -9.96 2.69
CA CYS A 73 -2.18 -11.41 2.79
C CYS A 73 -3.62 -11.88 2.99
N LEU A 74 -4.39 -11.23 3.86
CA LEU A 74 -5.81 -11.53 4.05
C LEU A 74 -6.63 -11.30 2.77
N PHE A 75 -6.35 -10.21 2.06
CA PHE A 75 -7.07 -9.86 0.84
C PHE A 75 -6.75 -10.79 -0.33
N LEU A 76 -5.47 -11.17 -0.51
CA LEU A 76 -5.00 -11.88 -1.70
C LEU A 76 -4.97 -13.40 -1.53
N LEU A 77 -4.67 -13.90 -0.33
CA LEU A 77 -4.45 -15.34 -0.11
C LEU A 77 -5.72 -16.09 0.35
N VAL A 78 -6.74 -15.39 0.84
CA VAL A 78 -7.99 -16.04 1.21
C VAL A 78 -8.87 -16.19 -0.04
N PRO A 79 -9.12 -17.42 -0.49
CA PRO A 79 -9.92 -17.67 -1.69
C PRO A 79 -11.41 -17.47 -1.43
N GLY A 80 -12.16 -17.23 -2.50
CA GLY A 80 -13.63 -17.12 -2.49
C GLY A 80 -14.15 -15.74 -2.16
N THR A 81 -15.46 -15.57 -2.27
CA THR A 81 -16.21 -14.33 -2.04
C THR A 81 -16.60 -14.20 -0.57
N ASN A 82 -15.71 -13.68 0.25
CA ASN A 82 -15.96 -13.36 1.66
C ASN A 82 -16.03 -11.85 1.86
N PHE A 83 -17.20 -11.27 1.55
CA PHE A 83 -17.39 -9.81 1.54
C PHE A 83 -16.87 -9.11 2.81
N TRP A 84 -17.26 -9.57 3.98
CA TRP A 84 -16.84 -8.96 5.25
C TRP A 84 -15.35 -9.10 5.54
N LEU A 85 -14.73 -10.18 5.10
CA LEU A 85 -13.28 -10.36 5.23
C LEU A 85 -12.53 -9.41 4.30
N ASP A 86 -12.97 -9.29 3.04
CA ASP A 86 -12.36 -8.38 2.08
C ASP A 86 -12.55 -6.91 2.50
N VAL A 87 -13.71 -6.54 3.02
CA VAL A 87 -13.95 -5.22 3.63
C VAL A 87 -13.01 -4.98 4.80
N THR A 88 -12.86 -5.95 5.72
CA THR A 88 -11.96 -5.82 6.87
C THR A 88 -10.52 -5.67 6.43
N ALA A 89 -10.08 -6.46 5.45
CA ALA A 89 -8.74 -6.35 4.88
C ALA A 89 -8.52 -4.95 4.28
N MET A 90 -9.50 -4.41 3.55
CA MET A 90 -9.39 -3.07 2.95
C MET A 90 -9.46 -1.93 3.98
N VAL A 91 -10.18 -2.09 5.09
CA VAL A 91 -10.13 -1.15 6.23
C VAL A 91 -8.72 -1.11 6.83
N LEU A 92 -8.15 -2.26 7.14
CA LEU A 92 -6.79 -2.34 7.69
C LEU A 92 -5.74 -1.81 6.71
N PHE A 93 -5.88 -2.17 5.43
CA PHE A 93 -5.01 -1.68 4.36
C PHE A 93 -5.06 -0.15 4.26
N GLY A 94 -6.26 0.42 4.18
CA GLY A 94 -6.47 1.86 4.06
C GLY A 94 -5.88 2.62 5.25
N LEU A 95 -6.21 2.23 6.49
CA LEU A 95 -5.66 2.83 7.69
C LEU A 95 -4.13 2.78 7.69
N GLY A 96 -3.55 1.60 7.39
CA GLY A 96 -2.10 1.41 7.34
C GLY A 96 -1.43 2.30 6.29
N ILE A 97 -1.95 2.31 5.07
CA ILE A 97 -1.42 3.13 3.99
C ILE A 97 -1.54 4.62 4.31
N GLY A 98 -2.66 5.08 4.90
CA GLY A 98 -2.85 6.47 5.28
C GLY A 98 -1.77 6.96 6.26
N VAL A 99 -1.51 6.19 7.30
CA VAL A 99 -0.44 6.48 8.27
C VAL A 99 0.94 6.44 7.63
N LEU A 100 1.21 5.41 6.80
CA LEU A 100 2.51 5.25 6.12
C LEU A 100 2.81 6.39 5.15
N ILE A 101 1.81 6.91 4.43
CA ILE A 101 1.99 8.07 3.54
C ILE A 101 2.45 9.29 4.33
N CYS A 102 1.84 9.57 5.48
CA CYS A 102 2.25 10.68 6.32
C CYS A 102 3.68 10.51 6.83
N PHE A 103 4.04 9.33 7.33
CA PHE A 103 5.37 9.13 7.90
C PHE A 103 6.45 8.99 6.84
N LEU A 104 6.34 8.02 5.94
CA LEU A 104 7.38 7.73 4.94
C LEU A 104 7.35 8.70 3.75
N GLY A 105 6.16 9.18 3.39
CA GLY A 105 5.97 10.11 2.26
C GLY A 105 6.25 11.56 2.60
N GLY A 106 6.19 11.94 3.87
CA GLY A 106 6.29 13.33 4.30
C GLY A 106 7.19 13.54 5.50
N LEU A 107 6.72 13.18 6.70
CA LEU A 107 7.33 13.56 7.96
C LEU A 107 8.79 13.12 8.11
N MET A 108 9.12 11.87 7.75
CA MET A 108 10.51 11.38 7.87
C MET A 108 11.46 12.12 6.92
N ALA A 109 11.01 12.47 5.72
CA ALA A 109 11.83 13.23 4.78
C ALA A 109 12.15 14.64 5.31
N VAL A 110 11.15 15.29 5.92
CA VAL A 110 11.31 16.62 6.53
C VAL A 110 12.15 16.57 7.82
N ASP A 111 11.97 15.52 8.64
CA ASP A 111 12.70 15.36 9.90
C ASP A 111 14.21 15.07 9.68
N ILE A 112 14.58 14.46 8.56
CA ILE A 112 15.97 14.12 8.22
C ILE A 112 16.67 15.27 7.47
N ALA A 113 15.94 16.01 6.62
CA ALA A 113 16.51 17.07 5.80
C ALA A 113 16.68 18.38 6.60
N PRO A 114 17.71 19.20 6.30
CA PRO A 114 17.78 20.57 6.82
C PRO A 114 16.53 21.36 6.44
N LYS A 115 16.07 22.27 7.31
CA LYS A 115 14.84 23.08 7.09
C LYS A 115 14.84 23.79 5.73
N ALA A 116 16.01 24.30 5.30
CA ALA A 116 16.15 24.97 4.00
C ALA A 116 15.99 24.02 2.80
N ALA A 117 16.18 22.69 2.99
CA ALA A 117 16.12 21.68 1.93
C ALA A 117 14.86 20.80 2.04
N ALA A 118 13.96 21.03 3.00
CA ALA A 118 12.78 20.21 3.22
C ALA A 118 11.88 20.07 1.98
N GLY A 119 11.69 21.15 1.24
CA GLY A 119 10.94 21.12 -0.02
C GLY A 119 11.59 20.26 -1.10
N ALA A 120 12.92 20.32 -1.23
CA ALA A 120 13.65 19.47 -2.16
C ALA A 120 13.58 17.98 -1.77
N ALA A 121 13.69 17.67 -0.47
CA ALA A 121 13.55 16.32 0.05
C ALA A 121 12.17 15.73 -0.28
N LEU A 122 11.10 16.48 -0.06
CA LEU A 122 9.73 16.08 -0.43
C LEU A 122 9.58 15.87 -1.95
N GLY A 123 10.21 16.74 -2.75
CA GLY A 123 10.24 16.61 -4.21
C GLY A 123 10.88 15.30 -4.66
N VAL A 124 12.04 14.94 -4.09
CA VAL A 124 12.73 13.68 -4.39
C VAL A 124 11.89 12.47 -4.01
N VAL A 125 11.28 12.47 -2.81
CA VAL A 125 10.35 11.41 -2.38
C VAL A 125 9.15 11.32 -3.31
N GLY A 126 8.59 12.45 -3.74
CA GLY A 126 7.49 12.49 -4.70
C GLY A 126 7.85 11.85 -6.03
N ILE A 127 8.97 12.27 -6.65
CA ILE A 127 9.45 11.71 -7.92
C ILE A 127 9.67 10.19 -7.80
N ALA A 128 10.41 9.74 -6.80
CA ALA A 128 10.67 8.32 -6.57
C ALA A 128 9.37 7.51 -6.39
N SER A 129 8.39 8.09 -5.68
CA SER A 129 7.08 7.48 -5.43
C SER A 129 6.28 7.28 -6.72
N TYR A 130 6.26 8.29 -7.60
CA TYR A 130 5.54 8.20 -8.88
C TYR A 130 6.25 7.33 -9.91
N ILE A 131 7.58 7.29 -9.90
CA ILE A 131 8.34 6.31 -10.70
C ILE A 131 7.96 4.89 -10.25
N GLY A 132 7.92 4.63 -8.94
CA GLY A 132 7.48 3.35 -8.40
C GLY A 132 6.03 2.99 -8.78
N ALA A 133 5.13 3.97 -8.81
CA ALA A 133 3.75 3.78 -9.23
C ALA A 133 3.65 3.41 -10.73
N GLY A 134 4.39 4.11 -11.59
CA GLY A 134 4.39 3.82 -13.03
C GLY A 134 5.01 2.45 -13.34
N LEU A 135 6.13 2.10 -12.70
CA LEU A 135 6.74 0.78 -12.85
C LEU A 135 5.80 -0.35 -12.39
N GLN A 136 5.06 -0.13 -11.31
CA GLN A 136 4.06 -1.07 -10.80
C GLN A 136 2.95 -1.32 -11.84
N ASP A 137 2.40 -0.27 -12.47
CA ASP A 137 1.35 -0.43 -13.48
C ASP A 137 1.84 -1.22 -14.70
N ILE A 138 3.06 -0.95 -15.17
CA ILE A 138 3.69 -1.71 -16.25
C ILE A 138 3.87 -3.19 -15.85
N MET A 139 4.42 -3.43 -14.65
CA MET A 139 4.65 -4.79 -14.17
C MET A 139 3.36 -5.58 -14.01
N ASN A 140 2.30 -4.97 -13.47
CA ASN A 140 1.00 -5.64 -13.35
C ASN A 140 0.41 -5.95 -14.73
N GLY A 141 0.45 -5.02 -15.67
CA GLY A 141 -0.02 -5.27 -17.03
C GLY A 141 0.69 -6.47 -17.68
N VAL A 142 2.03 -6.51 -17.57
CA VAL A 142 2.84 -7.63 -18.11
C VAL A 142 2.54 -8.95 -17.40
N LEU A 143 2.42 -8.95 -16.06
CA LEU A 143 2.15 -10.16 -15.30
C LEU A 143 0.74 -10.71 -15.55
N ILE A 144 -0.27 -9.85 -15.66
CA ILE A 144 -1.65 -10.25 -15.91
C ILE A 144 -1.79 -10.77 -17.34
N GLU A 145 -1.30 -10.02 -18.33
CA GLU A 145 -1.38 -10.41 -19.73
C GLU A 145 -0.57 -11.68 -20.04
N GLY A 146 0.62 -11.80 -19.43
CA GLY A 146 1.51 -12.96 -19.63
C GLY A 146 1.01 -14.26 -19.02
N ASN A 147 0.07 -14.20 -18.06
CA ASN A 147 -0.46 -15.38 -17.36
C ASN A 147 -1.97 -15.59 -17.62
N LYS A 148 -2.50 -15.02 -18.70
CA LYS A 148 -3.86 -15.31 -19.15
C LYS A 148 -3.91 -16.59 -19.97
N THR A 149 -4.97 -17.35 -19.79
CA THR A 149 -5.27 -18.58 -20.56
C THR A 149 -6.67 -18.51 -21.12
N MET A 150 -6.87 -19.11 -22.30
CA MET A 150 -8.21 -19.22 -22.91
C MET A 150 -8.82 -20.55 -22.52
N VAL A 151 -9.92 -20.53 -21.76
CA VAL A 151 -10.67 -21.73 -21.38
C VAL A 151 -12.09 -21.60 -21.93
N ASN A 152 -12.47 -22.50 -22.83
CA ASN A 152 -13.79 -22.50 -23.50
C ASN A 152 -14.16 -21.16 -24.17
N GLY A 153 -13.17 -20.42 -24.71
CA GLY A 153 -13.41 -19.14 -25.36
C GLY A 153 -13.52 -17.95 -24.39
N VAL A 154 -13.28 -18.16 -23.10
CA VAL A 154 -13.27 -17.11 -22.07
C VAL A 154 -11.84 -16.92 -21.57
N GLU A 155 -11.41 -15.66 -21.39
CA GLU A 155 -10.12 -15.34 -20.80
C GLU A 155 -10.15 -15.61 -19.28
N VAL A 156 -9.22 -16.43 -18.81
CA VAL A 156 -9.01 -16.72 -17.38
C VAL A 156 -7.64 -16.21 -17.00
N TYR A 157 -7.57 -15.39 -15.96
CA TYR A 157 -6.36 -14.74 -15.48
C TYR A 157 -5.80 -15.46 -14.24
N ASP A 158 -4.50 -15.77 -14.26
CA ASP A 158 -3.79 -16.28 -13.08
C ASP A 158 -3.08 -15.13 -12.36
N PHE A 159 -3.56 -14.80 -11.18
CA PHE A 159 -3.03 -13.73 -10.34
C PHE A 159 -1.90 -14.18 -9.40
N THR A 160 -1.42 -15.41 -9.47
CA THR A 160 -0.40 -15.92 -8.54
C THR A 160 0.84 -15.04 -8.52
N TYR A 161 1.39 -14.70 -9.69
CA TYR A 161 2.58 -13.84 -9.79
C TYR A 161 2.29 -12.39 -9.37
N VAL A 162 1.10 -11.88 -9.66
CA VAL A 162 0.66 -10.55 -9.23
C VAL A 162 0.57 -10.47 -7.72
N ASN A 163 -0.03 -11.49 -7.08
CA ASN A 163 -0.13 -11.58 -5.63
C ASN A 163 1.27 -11.62 -4.97
N CYS A 164 2.20 -12.42 -5.51
CA CYS A 164 3.57 -12.45 -5.06
C CYS A 164 4.26 -11.08 -5.20
N PHE A 165 4.03 -10.37 -6.29
CA PHE A 165 4.58 -9.04 -6.52
C PHE A 165 4.03 -8.02 -5.53
N TRP A 166 2.71 -8.00 -5.27
CA TRP A 166 2.09 -7.06 -4.34
C TRP A 166 2.53 -7.30 -2.90
N ILE A 167 2.50 -8.54 -2.43
CA ILE A 167 2.96 -8.91 -1.08
C ILE A 167 4.47 -8.66 -0.96
N GLY A 168 5.25 -9.08 -1.94
CA GLY A 168 6.70 -8.89 -1.97
C GLY A 168 7.10 -7.42 -1.89
N SER A 169 6.39 -6.53 -2.60
CA SER A 169 6.63 -5.09 -2.56
C SER A 169 6.29 -4.47 -1.19
N ALA A 170 5.25 -4.99 -0.52
CA ALA A 170 4.88 -4.56 0.83
C ALA A 170 5.94 -5.01 1.85
N ILE A 171 6.40 -6.25 1.78
CA ILE A 171 7.49 -6.78 2.62
C ILE A 171 8.78 -5.98 2.38
N ALA A 172 9.16 -5.74 1.12
CA ALA A 172 10.33 -4.93 0.79
C ALA A 172 10.24 -3.52 1.37
N SER A 173 9.05 -2.91 1.38
CA SER A 173 8.82 -1.61 2.02
C SER A 173 9.09 -1.64 3.52
N VAL A 174 8.66 -2.70 4.22
CA VAL A 174 8.94 -2.87 5.66
C VAL A 174 10.43 -3.06 5.92
N LEU A 175 11.11 -3.89 5.11
CA LEU A 175 12.55 -4.11 5.24
C LEU A 175 13.35 -2.81 5.00
N LEU A 176 12.99 -2.02 4.00
CA LEU A 176 13.60 -0.71 3.74
C LEU A 176 13.40 0.25 4.92
N THR A 177 12.25 0.21 5.60
CA THR A 177 12.03 1.02 6.80
C THR A 177 13.00 0.64 7.92
N LEU A 178 13.35 -0.65 8.06
CA LEU A 178 14.36 -1.10 9.02
C LEU A 178 15.77 -0.59 8.70
N LEU A 179 16.12 -0.46 7.42
CA LEU A 179 17.43 0.09 7.03
C LEU A 179 17.60 1.57 7.43
N VAL A 180 16.51 2.32 7.46
CA VAL A 180 16.51 3.75 7.84
C VAL A 180 16.28 3.94 9.35
N TRP A 181 16.20 2.85 10.13
CA TRP A 181 15.87 2.87 11.56
C TRP A 181 16.75 3.80 12.40
N ASN A 182 18.05 3.85 12.09
CA ASN A 182 19.02 4.64 12.81
C ASN A 182 19.28 6.04 12.20
N ALA A 183 18.49 6.47 11.22
CA ALA A 183 18.61 7.82 10.67
C ALA A 183 18.33 8.85 11.78
N LYS A 184 19.33 9.72 12.06
CA LYS A 184 19.21 10.75 13.08
C LYS A 184 18.30 11.86 12.57
N ARG A 185 17.41 12.33 13.45
CA ARG A 185 16.63 13.54 13.24
C ARG A 185 17.59 14.75 13.23
N ASN A 186 17.41 15.64 12.28
CA ASN A 186 18.15 16.90 12.27
C ASN A 186 17.53 17.83 13.32
N GLU A 187 18.30 18.26 14.31
CA GLU A 187 17.83 19.10 15.43
C GLU A 187 18.06 20.61 15.17
N ASP A 188 18.54 20.98 13.95
CA ASP A 188 18.84 22.38 13.58
C ASP A 188 17.58 23.19 13.18
#